data_3c356d1d13336f6bd5084f45effe7729
#
_entry.id   3c356d1d13336f6bd5084f45effe7729
#
_cell.length_a   1.000
_cell.length_b   1.000
_cell.length_c   1.000
_cell.angle_alpha   90.00
_cell.angle_beta   90.00
_cell.angle_gamma   90.00
#
_symmetry.space_group_name_H-M   'P 1'
#
loop_
_entity.id
_entity.type
_entity.pdbx_description
1 polymer ?
#
loop_
_entity_poly.entity_id
_entity_poly.type
_entity_poly.pdbx_seq_one_letter_code
_entity_poly.pdbx_strand_id
1 'polypeptide(L)'
;MESSAINAVGIWFYAVDTSRYLYLMRNDPKHPNCWGLPGGKSEPGESLRDAMFRECEEELGFVPDFMRLMPIEKFTTVDGGFAYHTFYCSVEREFVPKLNHEHLGYAWIDSGVWPKPMHPGLWSTVNFDAVRDKISTIEQLVQTSQ
;
A
#
# COMPACT_ATOMS: atom_id res chain seq x y z
N MET A 1 -21.31 22.12 -11.70
CA MET A 1 -21.36 20.75 -11.18
C MET A 1 -19.96 20.18 -11.08
N GLU A 2 -19.58 19.77 -9.91
CA GLU A 2 -18.25 19.22 -9.69
C GLU A 2 -18.18 17.77 -10.12
N SER A 3 -17.17 17.43 -10.89
CA SER A 3 -16.85 16.04 -11.11
C SER A 3 -16.08 15.52 -9.91
N SER A 4 -16.54 14.47 -9.29
CA SER A 4 -15.82 13.83 -8.19
C SER A 4 -14.54 13.24 -8.71
N ALA A 5 -13.42 13.56 -8.06
CA ALA A 5 -12.18 12.87 -8.33
C ALA A 5 -12.29 11.41 -7.90
N ILE A 6 -11.69 10.52 -8.68
CA ILE A 6 -11.56 9.13 -8.29
C ILE A 6 -10.39 9.02 -7.32
N ASN A 7 -10.63 8.44 -6.15
CA ASN A 7 -9.60 8.21 -5.16
C ASN A 7 -9.27 6.72 -5.09
N ALA A 8 -8.00 6.43 -4.94
CA ALA A 8 -7.52 5.07 -4.69
C ALA A 8 -6.58 5.09 -3.51
N VAL A 9 -6.47 3.94 -2.84
CA VAL A 9 -5.61 3.77 -1.67
C VAL A 9 -4.66 2.61 -1.90
N GLY A 10 -3.45 2.75 -1.38
CA GLY A 10 -2.49 1.66 -1.30
C GLY A 10 -1.95 1.61 0.12
N ILE A 11 -1.75 0.40 0.63
CA ILE A 11 -1.32 0.21 2.01
C ILE A 11 0.03 -0.49 2.01
N TRP A 12 1.00 0.15 2.64
CA TRP A 12 2.35 -0.39 2.77
C TRP A 12 2.48 -0.97 4.18
N PHE A 13 2.29 -2.28 4.29
CA PHE A 13 2.40 -2.97 5.57
C PHE A 13 3.86 -3.22 5.92
N TYR A 14 4.23 -2.84 7.12
CA TYR A 14 5.56 -3.05 7.67
C TYR A 14 5.47 -3.91 8.92
N ALA A 15 6.13 -5.07 8.91
CA ALA A 15 6.17 -5.96 10.07
C ALA A 15 7.39 -5.61 10.92
N VAL A 16 7.11 -5.14 12.13
CA VAL A 16 8.15 -4.63 13.03
C VAL A 16 9.12 -5.75 13.46
N ASP A 17 8.61 -6.97 13.65
CA ASP A 17 9.44 -8.09 14.12
C ASP A 17 10.51 -8.54 13.10
N THR A 18 10.23 -8.40 11.80
CA THR A 18 11.14 -8.84 10.75
C THR A 18 11.77 -7.70 9.95
N SER A 19 11.27 -6.47 10.13
CA SER A 19 11.66 -5.31 9.32
C SER A 19 11.43 -5.52 7.84
N ARG A 20 10.29 -6.13 7.51
CA ARG A 20 9.91 -6.44 6.13
C ARG A 20 8.61 -5.79 5.74
N TYR A 21 8.49 -5.50 4.44
CA TYR A 21 7.30 -4.90 3.83
C TYR A 21 6.56 -5.92 2.98
N LEU A 22 5.23 -5.83 2.97
CA LEU A 22 4.37 -6.73 2.19
C LEU A 22 4.14 -6.18 0.78
N TYR A 23 4.32 -7.05 -0.20
CA TYR A 23 3.98 -6.78 -1.61
C TYR A 23 3.12 -7.92 -2.15
N LEU A 24 2.22 -7.56 -3.06
CA LEU A 24 1.35 -8.53 -3.73
C LEU A 24 1.67 -8.58 -5.22
N MET A 25 1.73 -9.79 -5.77
CA MET A 25 1.95 -10.00 -7.20
C MET A 25 0.63 -9.86 -7.95
N ARG A 26 0.55 -8.88 -8.84
CA ARG A 26 -0.68 -8.53 -9.55
C ARG A 26 -1.02 -9.55 -10.64
N ASN A 27 -2.31 -9.75 -10.85
CA ASN A 27 -2.87 -10.63 -11.86
C ASN A 27 -3.94 -9.91 -12.68
N ASP A 28 -3.75 -8.61 -12.95
CA ASP A 28 -4.68 -7.87 -13.78
C ASP A 28 -4.14 -7.69 -15.20
N PRO A 29 -5.03 -7.52 -16.21
CA PRO A 29 -4.57 -7.43 -17.61
C PRO A 29 -3.73 -6.21 -17.92
N LYS A 30 -3.89 -5.13 -17.16
CA LYS A 30 -3.20 -3.87 -17.42
C LYS A 30 -1.75 -3.89 -16.95
N HIS A 31 -1.49 -4.47 -15.78
CA HIS A 31 -0.15 -4.56 -15.19
C HIS A 31 0.06 -5.94 -14.59
N PRO A 32 0.10 -7.00 -15.45
CA PRO A 32 0.25 -8.36 -14.93
C PRO A 32 1.68 -8.63 -14.47
N ASN A 33 1.81 -9.54 -13.51
CA ASN A 33 3.10 -10.08 -13.07
C ASN A 33 4.06 -9.01 -12.55
N CYS A 34 3.53 -7.99 -11.88
CA CYS A 34 4.38 -7.02 -11.18
C CYS A 34 3.91 -6.86 -9.73
N TRP A 35 4.83 -6.44 -8.89
CA TRP A 35 4.59 -6.27 -7.46
C TRP A 35 3.94 -4.92 -7.18
N GLY A 36 2.89 -4.94 -6.35
CA GLY A 36 2.19 -3.75 -5.92
C GLY A 36 1.78 -3.85 -4.47
N LEU A 37 1.05 -2.84 -4.02
CA LEU A 37 0.53 -2.77 -2.66
C LEU A 37 -0.92 -3.26 -2.63
N PRO A 38 -1.38 -3.81 -1.49
CA PRO A 38 -2.82 -3.99 -1.29
C PRO A 38 -3.55 -2.66 -1.40
N GLY A 39 -4.70 -2.65 -2.00
CA GLY A 39 -5.51 -1.45 -2.13
C GLY A 39 -6.33 -1.42 -3.40
N GLY A 40 -6.96 -0.30 -3.66
CA GLY A 40 -7.80 -0.12 -4.83
C GLY A 40 -8.59 1.18 -4.76
N LYS A 41 -9.52 1.33 -5.68
CA LYS A 41 -10.34 2.53 -5.78
C LYS A 41 -11.37 2.59 -4.66
N SER A 42 -11.57 3.79 -4.09
CA SER A 42 -12.67 4.01 -3.16
C SER A 42 -14.00 4.03 -3.93
N GLU A 43 -15.07 3.64 -3.26
CA GLU A 43 -16.41 3.72 -3.81
C GLU A 43 -16.99 5.12 -3.53
N PRO A 44 -17.98 5.56 -4.33
CA PRO A 44 -18.60 6.87 -4.09
C PRO A 44 -19.12 7.00 -2.66
N GLY A 45 -18.73 8.08 -1.98
CA GLY A 45 -19.15 8.34 -0.60
C GLY A 45 -18.35 7.59 0.47
N GLU A 46 -17.43 6.73 0.06
CA GLU A 46 -16.60 5.96 0.98
C GLU A 46 -15.41 6.79 1.45
N SER A 47 -15.12 6.76 2.74
CA SER A 47 -13.91 7.40 3.27
C SER A 47 -12.68 6.60 2.84
N LEU A 48 -11.51 7.24 2.87
CA LEU A 48 -10.26 6.53 2.56
C LEU A 48 -10.00 5.39 3.55
N ARG A 49 -10.32 5.60 4.82
CA ARG A 49 -10.16 4.57 5.84
C ARG A 49 -11.06 3.36 5.57
N ASP A 50 -12.32 3.61 5.25
CA ASP A 50 -13.26 2.54 4.93
C ASP A 50 -12.84 1.79 3.66
N ALA A 51 -12.34 2.52 2.65
CA ALA A 51 -11.80 1.91 1.43
C ALA A 51 -10.63 0.99 1.76
N MET A 52 -9.70 1.44 2.61
CA MET A 52 -8.56 0.61 3.02
C MET A 52 -9.01 -0.67 3.70
N PHE A 53 -9.95 -0.58 4.64
CA PHE A 53 -10.42 -1.76 5.37
C PHE A 53 -11.17 -2.73 4.46
N ARG A 54 -12.02 -2.20 3.56
CA ARG A 54 -12.72 -3.04 2.59
C ARG A 54 -11.73 -3.76 1.67
N GLU A 55 -10.73 -3.04 1.15
CA GLU A 55 -9.72 -3.63 0.28
C GLU A 55 -8.89 -4.69 1.02
N CYS A 56 -8.58 -4.48 2.30
CA CYS A 56 -7.92 -5.50 3.12
C CYS A 56 -8.75 -6.77 3.18
N GLU A 57 -10.05 -6.67 3.44
CA GLU A 57 -10.92 -7.84 3.50
C GLU A 57 -10.99 -8.55 2.15
N GLU A 58 -11.09 -7.80 1.05
CA GLU A 58 -11.17 -8.38 -0.29
C GLU A 58 -9.86 -9.03 -0.72
N GLU A 59 -8.73 -8.38 -0.49
CA GLU A 59 -7.44 -8.81 -1.04
C GLU A 59 -6.61 -9.65 -0.08
N LEU A 60 -6.76 -9.46 1.22
CA LEU A 60 -6.01 -10.20 2.23
C LEU A 60 -6.86 -11.20 3.01
N GLY A 61 -8.19 -11.09 2.88
CA GLY A 61 -9.13 -11.96 3.58
C GLY A 61 -9.52 -11.48 4.97
N PHE A 62 -8.88 -10.45 5.48
CA PHE A 62 -9.13 -9.88 6.79
C PHE A 62 -8.48 -8.49 6.90
N VAL A 63 -8.88 -7.73 7.89
CA VAL A 63 -8.18 -6.49 8.24
C VAL A 63 -7.12 -6.86 9.28
N PRO A 64 -5.82 -6.75 8.95
CA PRO A 64 -4.77 -7.08 9.93
C PRO A 64 -4.84 -6.17 11.16
N ASP A 65 -4.51 -6.73 12.33
CA ASP A 65 -4.31 -5.92 13.52
C ASP A 65 -3.10 -5.02 13.28
N PHE A 66 -3.28 -3.73 13.44
CA PHE A 66 -2.19 -2.79 13.18
C PHE A 66 -1.94 -1.88 14.37
N MET A 67 -0.72 -1.38 14.46
CA MET A 67 -0.30 -0.48 15.52
C MET A 67 -0.45 0.98 15.11
N ARG A 68 -0.02 1.33 13.91
CA ARG A 68 -0.07 2.69 13.39
C ARG A 68 -0.46 2.70 11.92
N LEU A 69 -1.23 3.71 11.54
CA LEU A 69 -1.64 3.93 10.17
C LEU A 69 -1.39 5.41 9.85
N MET A 70 -0.46 5.67 8.90
CA MET A 70 -0.02 7.02 8.61
C MET A 70 -0.02 7.29 7.11
N PRO A 71 -0.52 8.44 6.65
CA PRO A 71 -0.40 8.81 5.24
C PRO A 71 1.05 9.18 4.92
N ILE A 72 1.57 8.73 3.78
CA ILE A 72 2.94 9.06 3.38
C ILE A 72 3.02 9.78 2.04
N GLU A 73 2.07 9.57 1.15
CA GLU A 73 2.13 10.15 -0.18
C GLU A 73 0.72 10.34 -0.73
N LYS A 74 0.52 11.45 -1.46
CA LYS A 74 -0.67 11.66 -2.27
C LYS A 74 -0.22 12.06 -3.67
N PHE A 75 -0.57 11.26 -4.64
CA PHE A 75 -0.36 11.57 -6.05
C PHE A 75 -1.68 12.00 -6.67
N THR A 76 -1.67 13.14 -7.37
CA THR A 76 -2.87 13.63 -8.07
C THR A 76 -2.51 13.86 -9.52
N THR A 77 -3.37 13.42 -10.43
CA THR A 77 -3.19 13.67 -11.85
C THR A 77 -3.33 15.16 -12.16
N VAL A 78 -2.76 15.60 -13.28
CA VAL A 78 -2.72 17.01 -13.67
C VAL A 78 -4.12 17.59 -13.78
N ASP A 79 -5.09 16.80 -14.27
CA ASP A 79 -6.48 17.23 -14.42
C ASP A 79 -7.28 17.15 -13.10
N GLY A 80 -6.65 16.62 -12.04
CA GLY A 80 -7.34 16.46 -10.76
C GLY A 80 -8.38 15.34 -10.73
N GLY A 81 -8.49 14.55 -11.80
CA GLY A 81 -9.52 13.51 -11.91
C GLY A 81 -9.22 12.22 -11.13
N PHE A 82 -7.97 12.05 -10.71
CA PHE A 82 -7.55 10.84 -9.99
C PHE A 82 -6.53 11.21 -8.92
N ALA A 83 -6.71 10.66 -7.74
CA ALA A 83 -5.75 10.81 -6.63
C ALA A 83 -5.45 9.44 -6.02
N TYR A 84 -4.17 9.12 -5.87
CA TYR A 84 -3.72 7.89 -5.23
C TYR A 84 -3.07 8.24 -3.89
N HIS A 85 -3.56 7.61 -2.83
CA HIS A 85 -3.11 7.85 -1.46
C HIS A 85 -2.37 6.61 -0.96
N THR A 86 -1.11 6.77 -0.60
CA THR A 86 -0.31 5.69 -0.03
C THR A 86 -0.23 5.88 1.49
N PHE A 87 -0.56 4.81 2.21
CA PHE A 87 -0.53 4.78 3.67
C PHE A 87 0.50 3.78 4.14
N TYR A 88 1.18 4.12 5.22
CA TYR A 88 2.10 3.24 5.93
C TYR A 88 1.33 2.61 7.08
N CYS A 89 1.38 1.29 7.19
CA CYS A 89 0.66 0.56 8.22
C CYS A 89 1.61 -0.39 8.93
N SER A 90 1.96 -0.08 10.20
CA SER A 90 2.83 -0.96 10.96
C SER A 90 2.02 -2.04 11.66
N VAL A 91 2.52 -3.28 11.55
CA VAL A 91 1.96 -4.45 12.23
C VAL A 91 3.06 -5.07 13.09
N GLU A 92 2.67 -5.74 14.17
CA GLU A 92 3.64 -6.36 15.06
C GLU A 92 4.39 -7.50 14.38
N ARG A 93 3.69 -8.33 13.63
CA ARG A 93 4.23 -9.53 12.98
C ARG A 93 3.74 -9.66 11.55
N GLU A 94 4.51 -10.39 10.75
CA GLU A 94 4.06 -10.80 9.42
C GLU A 94 2.79 -11.64 9.55
N PHE A 95 1.90 -11.49 8.57
CA PHE A 95 0.69 -12.32 8.49
C PHE A 95 0.66 -13.03 7.14
N VAL A 96 -0.17 -14.08 7.05
CA VAL A 96 -0.36 -14.84 5.82
C VAL A 96 -1.67 -14.38 5.18
N PRO A 97 -1.63 -13.64 4.08
CA PRO A 97 -2.86 -13.18 3.42
C PRO A 97 -3.58 -14.34 2.74
N LYS A 98 -4.91 -14.24 2.69
CA LYS A 98 -5.76 -15.11 1.89
C LYS A 98 -6.09 -14.38 0.61
N LEU A 99 -5.32 -14.65 -0.44
CA LEU A 99 -5.43 -13.91 -1.70
C LEU A 99 -6.67 -14.31 -2.47
N ASN A 100 -7.22 -13.37 -3.22
CA ASN A 100 -8.29 -13.62 -4.18
C ASN A 100 -7.69 -13.69 -5.60
N HIS A 101 -8.56 -13.71 -6.62
CA HIS A 101 -8.15 -13.84 -8.02
C HIS A 101 -7.36 -12.64 -8.55
N GLU A 102 -7.34 -11.51 -7.84
CA GLU A 102 -6.64 -10.31 -8.29
C GLU A 102 -5.13 -10.39 -8.09
N HIS A 103 -4.66 -11.33 -7.30
CA HIS A 103 -3.24 -11.49 -6.99
C HIS A 103 -2.80 -12.94 -7.08
N LEU A 104 -1.60 -13.15 -7.62
CA LEU A 104 -1.02 -14.49 -7.80
C LEU A 104 -0.21 -14.95 -6.60
N GLY A 105 0.29 -14.03 -5.78
CA GLY A 105 1.14 -14.36 -4.65
C GLY A 105 1.48 -13.14 -3.84
N TYR A 106 2.24 -13.36 -2.77
CA TYR A 106 2.70 -12.30 -1.89
C TYR A 106 4.13 -12.53 -1.45
N ALA A 107 4.78 -11.47 -0.99
CA ALA A 107 6.11 -11.58 -0.41
C ALA A 107 6.30 -10.50 0.65
N TRP A 108 6.96 -10.88 1.74
CA TRP A 108 7.50 -9.96 2.72
C TRP A 108 8.98 -9.76 2.37
N ILE A 109 9.36 -8.51 2.11
CA ILE A 109 10.69 -8.18 1.57
C ILE A 109 11.37 -7.21 2.51
N ASP A 110 12.67 -7.46 2.78
CA ASP A 110 13.47 -6.66 3.70
C ASP A 110 13.44 -5.18 3.33
N SER A 111 13.45 -4.34 4.36
CA SER A 111 13.58 -2.90 4.18
C SER A 111 14.83 -2.58 3.35
N GLY A 112 14.67 -1.64 2.42
CA GLY A 112 15.77 -1.25 1.52
C GLY A 112 15.93 -2.14 0.30
N VAL A 113 15.15 -3.22 0.20
CA VAL A 113 15.14 -4.10 -0.97
C VAL A 113 13.82 -3.90 -1.70
N TRP A 114 13.88 -3.64 -3.00
CA TRP A 114 12.69 -3.42 -3.81
C TRP A 114 12.38 -4.64 -4.66
N PRO A 115 11.14 -5.14 -4.65
CA PRO A 115 10.78 -6.26 -5.53
C PRO A 115 10.82 -5.82 -6.99
N LYS A 116 11.10 -6.76 -7.88
CA LYS A 116 11.15 -6.50 -9.33
C LYS A 116 10.36 -7.58 -10.07
N PRO A 117 9.59 -7.20 -11.09
CA PRO A 117 9.25 -5.84 -11.50
C PRO A 117 8.21 -5.22 -10.57
N MET A 118 8.28 -3.91 -10.37
CA MET A 118 7.30 -3.16 -9.58
C MET A 118 6.23 -2.57 -10.49
N HIS A 119 5.02 -2.46 -9.96
CA HIS A 119 3.97 -1.67 -10.61
C HIS A 119 4.52 -0.25 -10.86
N PRO A 120 4.27 0.35 -12.05
CA PRO A 120 4.84 1.66 -12.38
C PRO A 120 4.53 2.77 -11.37
N GLY A 121 3.33 2.77 -10.79
CA GLY A 121 2.96 3.76 -9.78
C GLY A 121 3.77 3.61 -8.50
N LEU A 122 3.99 2.39 -8.07
CA LEU A 122 4.81 2.12 -6.88
C LEU A 122 6.28 2.47 -7.16
N TRP A 123 6.79 2.11 -8.33
CA TRP A 123 8.13 2.47 -8.75
C TRP A 123 8.35 3.99 -8.70
N SER A 124 7.39 4.75 -9.25
CA SER A 124 7.47 6.20 -9.23
C SER A 124 7.51 6.74 -7.80
N THR A 125 6.68 6.18 -6.91
CA THR A 125 6.62 6.62 -5.51
C THR A 125 7.95 6.41 -4.80
N VAL A 126 8.55 5.22 -4.91
CA VAL A 126 9.80 4.93 -4.21
C VAL A 126 11.01 5.61 -4.83
N ASN A 127 10.86 6.16 -6.02
CA ASN A 127 11.95 6.85 -6.71
C ASN A 127 12.15 8.30 -6.25
N PHE A 128 11.22 8.84 -5.48
CA PHE A 128 11.37 10.16 -4.89
C PHE A 128 12.18 10.08 -3.60
N ASP A 129 13.27 10.84 -3.52
CA ASP A 129 14.11 10.90 -2.31
C ASP A 129 13.29 11.30 -1.08
N ALA A 130 12.39 12.27 -1.23
CA ALA A 130 11.57 12.75 -0.13
C ALA A 130 10.67 11.64 0.43
N VAL A 131 10.16 10.76 -0.43
CA VAL A 131 9.34 9.62 0.01
C VAL A 131 10.20 8.60 0.73
N ARG A 132 11.37 8.27 0.19
CA ARG A 132 12.31 7.33 0.84
C ARG A 132 12.75 7.85 2.20
N ASP A 133 13.04 9.14 2.32
CA ASP A 133 13.42 9.76 3.59
C ASP A 133 12.29 9.67 4.60
N LYS A 134 11.06 9.92 4.16
CA LYS A 134 9.88 9.81 5.01
C LYS A 134 9.70 8.39 5.51
N ILE A 135 9.80 7.39 4.62
CA ILE A 135 9.68 5.97 4.97
C ILE A 135 10.75 5.61 6.00
N SER A 136 11.99 6.03 5.77
CA SER A 136 13.10 5.75 6.70
C SER A 136 12.84 6.35 8.08
N THR A 137 12.33 7.57 8.12
CA THR A 137 12.00 8.24 9.38
C THR A 137 10.88 7.50 10.12
N ILE A 138 9.81 7.13 9.40
CA ILE A 138 8.70 6.40 10.00
C ILE A 138 9.16 5.04 10.52
N GLU A 139 9.99 4.34 9.73
CA GLU A 139 10.53 3.04 10.12
C GLU A 139 11.29 3.12 11.44
N GLN A 140 12.13 4.15 11.60
CA GLN A 140 12.83 4.38 12.86
C GLN A 140 11.84 4.64 14.01
N LEU A 141 10.82 5.45 13.77
CA LEU A 141 9.82 5.77 14.79
C LEU A 141 9.06 4.53 15.25
N VAL A 142 8.62 3.67 14.32
CA VAL A 142 7.85 2.49 14.68
C VAL A 142 8.72 1.44 15.37
N GLN A 143 10.01 1.37 15.05
CA GLN A 143 10.94 0.46 15.70
C GLN A 143 11.27 0.88 17.13
N THR A 144 11.35 2.18 17.39
CA THR A 144 11.75 2.69 18.70
C THR A 144 10.58 2.89 19.66
N SER A 145 9.34 2.84 19.19
CA SER A 145 8.15 3.08 20.02
C SER A 145 7.49 1.81 20.53
N GLN A 146 8.19 0.71 20.52
CA GLN A 146 7.72 -0.55 21.06
C GLN A 146 7.83 -0.63 22.58
#